data_2c04c42c81418881b69fe4aee8c553a5
#
_entry.id   2c04c42c81418881b69fe4aee8c553a5
#
_cell.length_a   1.000
_cell.length_b   1.000
_cell.length_c   1.000
_cell.angle_alpha   90.00
_cell.angle_beta   90.00
_cell.angle_gamma   90.00
#
_symmetry.space_group_name_H-M   'P 1'
#
loop_
_entity.id
_entity.type
_entity.pdbx_description
1 polymer ?
#
loop_
_entity_poly.entity_id
_entity_poly.type
_entity_poly.pdbx_seq_one_letter_code
_entity_poly.pdbx_strand_id
1 'polypeptide(L)'
;HMHLSCQQIQCFHLFLILLSARNVSKKGGNTEFADMRDAYDCLDNNTKSKIENMICEHSLIYSRQRLGFDMTKELSPEEIKNFTPVEQPLVRKNNLTQRKTIFLSSHIGKVKDWIRPDSMCFIDDLIEYATQTKFKYVHKWSNNDLIIWDNRQTMHRARAFNDLKENRDMRRTTVLGEEQLIQ
;
A
#
# COMPACT_ATOMS: atom_id res chain seq x y z
N HIS A 1 -14.44 -2.91 17.71
CA HIS A 1 -13.16 -3.40 18.22
C HIS A 1 -12.44 -4.15 17.09
N MET A 2 -11.58 -3.45 16.38
CA MET A 2 -10.69 -4.06 15.40
C MET A 2 -9.50 -4.63 16.15
N HIS A 3 -9.46 -5.94 16.36
CA HIS A 3 -8.24 -6.61 16.80
C HIS A 3 -7.18 -6.44 15.71
N LEU A 4 -6.31 -5.47 15.89
CA LEU A 4 -5.08 -5.33 15.11
C LEU A 4 -4.13 -6.43 15.61
N SER A 5 -4.18 -7.60 14.98
CA SER A 5 -3.20 -8.65 15.27
C SER A 5 -1.80 -8.15 14.90
N CYS A 6 -0.81 -8.51 15.71
CA CYS A 6 0.63 -8.25 15.50
C CYS A 6 1.15 -8.67 14.10
N GLN A 7 0.39 -9.45 13.36
CA GLN A 7 0.66 -9.88 11.99
C GLN A 7 0.59 -8.77 10.93
N GLN A 8 0.08 -7.57 11.26
CA GLN A 8 0.00 -6.47 10.28
C GLN A 8 1.33 -5.77 10.02
N ILE A 9 2.34 -5.95 10.85
CA ILE A 9 3.70 -5.42 10.60
C ILE A 9 4.38 -6.19 9.46
N GLN A 10 3.96 -7.43 9.21
CA GLN A 10 4.44 -8.26 8.09
C GLN A 10 3.80 -7.93 6.74
N CYS A 11 3.05 -6.82 6.61
CA CYS A 11 2.45 -6.40 5.33
C CYS A 11 3.46 -6.26 4.19
N PHE A 12 4.75 -6.17 4.49
CA PHE A 12 5.81 -6.03 3.49
C PHE A 12 6.16 -7.34 2.77
N HIS A 13 5.73 -8.47 3.32
CA HIS A 13 5.94 -9.82 2.75
C HIS A 13 4.68 -10.40 2.10
N LEU A 14 3.58 -9.63 2.02
CA LEU A 14 2.37 -10.08 1.35
C LEU A 14 2.61 -10.14 -0.16
N PHE A 15 2.61 -11.37 -0.66
CA PHE A 15 2.84 -11.64 -2.09
C PHE A 15 1.58 -11.43 -2.91
N LEU A 16 0.57 -12.25 -2.66
CA LEU A 16 -0.71 -12.15 -3.34
C LEU A 16 -1.82 -11.85 -2.34
N ILE A 17 -2.73 -11.02 -2.76
CA ILE A 17 -3.97 -10.79 -2.03
C ILE A 17 -5.12 -11.27 -2.90
N LEU A 18 -5.99 -12.07 -2.29
CA LEU A 18 -7.23 -12.55 -2.87
C LEU A 18 -8.38 -11.87 -2.13
N LEU A 19 -9.30 -11.28 -2.89
CA LEU A 19 -10.50 -10.65 -2.33
C LEU A 19 -11.73 -11.16 -3.07
N SER A 20 -12.63 -11.80 -2.33
CA SER A 20 -13.87 -12.36 -2.83
C SER A 20 -15.06 -11.54 -2.35
N ALA A 21 -15.97 -11.18 -3.24
CA ALA A 21 -17.19 -10.45 -2.96
C ALA A 21 -18.37 -11.40 -2.72
N ARG A 22 -18.95 -11.38 -1.53
CA ARG A 22 -20.17 -12.13 -1.20
C ARG A 22 -21.40 -11.26 -1.32
N ASN A 23 -21.29 -10.02 -0.87
CA ASN A 23 -22.33 -9.01 -1.03
C ASN A 23 -21.66 -7.66 -1.31
N VAL A 24 -22.19 -6.93 -2.29
CA VAL A 24 -21.61 -5.65 -2.72
C VAL A 24 -22.61 -4.52 -2.55
N SER A 25 -22.10 -3.31 -2.31
CA SER A 25 -22.90 -2.10 -2.28
C SER A 25 -23.47 -1.77 -3.66
N LYS A 26 -24.71 -1.26 -3.72
CA LYS A 26 -25.33 -0.84 -4.98
C LYS A 26 -24.65 0.37 -5.61
N LYS A 27 -24.07 1.25 -4.77
CA LYS A 27 -23.35 2.45 -5.19
C LYS A 27 -22.03 2.60 -4.44
N GLY A 28 -20.97 2.89 -5.16
CA GLY A 28 -19.64 3.04 -4.58
C GLY A 28 -18.98 1.69 -4.25
N GLY A 29 -18.05 1.69 -3.31
CA GLY A 29 -17.35 0.49 -2.85
C GLY A 29 -16.41 -0.14 -3.89
N ASN A 30 -16.16 0.52 -5.04
CA ASN A 30 -15.20 0.06 -6.03
C ASN A 30 -13.80 -0.07 -5.42
N THR A 31 -12.96 -0.90 -6.01
CA THR A 31 -11.53 -0.93 -5.68
C THR A 31 -10.73 -0.40 -6.84
N GLU A 32 -9.86 0.56 -6.56
CA GLU A 32 -8.90 1.09 -7.52
C GLU A 32 -7.56 0.39 -7.32
N PHE A 33 -6.92 0.03 -8.41
CA PHE A 33 -5.59 -0.57 -8.46
C PHE A 33 -4.71 0.29 -9.37
N ALA A 34 -3.47 0.54 -8.96
CA ALA A 34 -2.49 1.24 -9.78
C ALA A 34 -1.26 0.37 -9.98
N ASP A 35 -0.82 0.23 -11.24
CA ASP A 35 0.36 -0.56 -11.60
C ASP A 35 1.64 0.25 -11.34
N MET A 36 2.37 -0.15 -10.32
CA MET A 36 3.60 0.53 -9.90
C MET A 36 4.78 0.23 -10.81
N ARG A 37 4.69 -0.79 -11.67
CA ARG A 37 5.70 -1.11 -12.69
C ARG A 37 5.58 -0.12 -13.84
N ASP A 38 4.38 0.04 -14.38
CA ASP A 38 4.11 0.99 -15.44
C ASP A 38 4.41 2.43 -14.99
N ALA A 39 4.06 2.74 -13.74
CA ALA A 39 4.42 4.02 -13.14
C ALA A 39 5.94 4.23 -13.10
N TYR A 40 6.73 3.20 -12.71
CA TYR A 40 8.19 3.28 -12.75
C TYR A 40 8.72 3.44 -14.18
N ASP A 41 8.24 2.60 -15.11
CA ASP A 41 8.73 2.59 -16.49
C ASP A 41 8.53 3.94 -17.19
N CYS A 42 7.44 4.64 -16.88
CA CYS A 42 7.10 5.95 -17.43
C CYS A 42 7.75 7.14 -16.71
N LEU A 43 8.53 6.96 -15.65
CA LEU A 43 9.31 8.04 -15.05
C LEU A 43 10.41 8.50 -16.00
N ASP A 44 10.78 9.77 -15.90
CA ASP A 44 11.97 10.31 -16.56
C ASP A 44 13.26 9.76 -15.92
N ASN A 45 14.36 9.82 -16.67
CA ASN A 45 15.63 9.24 -16.23
C ASN A 45 16.22 9.93 -14.98
N ASN A 46 15.99 11.23 -14.81
CA ASN A 46 16.48 11.95 -13.63
C ASN A 46 15.76 11.47 -12.37
N THR A 47 14.45 11.35 -12.44
CA THR A 47 13.63 10.82 -11.33
C THR A 47 14.01 9.36 -11.04
N LYS A 48 14.16 8.49 -12.06
CA LYS A 48 14.62 7.12 -11.88
C LYS A 48 15.96 7.06 -11.15
N SER A 49 16.96 7.84 -11.61
CA SER A 49 18.27 7.89 -10.98
C SER A 49 18.20 8.40 -9.54
N LYS A 50 17.33 9.36 -9.26
CA LYS A 50 17.14 9.92 -7.92
C LYS A 50 16.60 8.91 -6.94
N ILE A 51 15.61 8.09 -7.35
CA ILE A 51 14.89 7.17 -6.45
C ILE A 51 15.54 5.79 -6.34
N GLU A 52 16.45 5.43 -7.22
CA GLU A 52 16.99 4.07 -7.40
C GLU A 52 17.49 3.43 -6.09
N ASN A 53 18.21 4.20 -5.28
CA ASN A 53 18.80 3.73 -4.04
C ASN A 53 18.12 4.34 -2.80
N MET A 54 16.94 4.94 -2.96
CA MET A 54 16.25 5.51 -1.83
C MET A 54 15.68 4.44 -0.91
N ILE A 55 15.86 4.66 0.38
CA ILE A 55 15.27 3.84 1.45
C ILE A 55 14.20 4.68 2.14
N CYS A 56 13.04 4.08 2.38
CA CYS A 56 11.95 4.71 3.09
C CYS A 56 11.63 3.96 4.38
N GLU A 57 11.31 4.69 5.43
CA GLU A 57 10.82 4.16 6.70
C GLU A 57 9.30 3.97 6.61
N HIS A 58 8.85 2.76 6.86
CA HIS A 58 7.43 2.39 6.85
C HIS A 58 6.96 2.02 8.26
N SER A 59 5.83 2.58 8.68
CA SER A 59 5.16 2.19 9.93
C SER A 59 3.65 2.38 9.81
N LEU A 60 2.90 1.48 10.43
CA LEU A 60 1.44 1.64 10.57
C LEU A 60 1.11 2.95 11.32
N ILE A 61 1.93 3.33 12.29
CA ILE A 61 1.75 4.56 13.06
C ILE A 61 1.69 5.78 12.14
N TYR A 62 2.59 5.87 11.16
CA TYR A 62 2.61 7.01 10.23
C TYR A 62 1.29 7.16 9.47
N SER A 63 0.75 6.06 8.96
CA SER A 63 -0.51 6.10 8.22
C SER A 63 -1.70 6.46 9.11
N ARG A 64 -1.73 6.00 10.36
CA ARG A 64 -2.77 6.34 11.33
C ARG A 64 -2.71 7.81 11.75
N GLN A 65 -1.51 8.31 12.03
CA GLN A 65 -1.31 9.73 12.34
C GLN A 65 -1.76 10.65 11.20
N ARG A 66 -1.53 10.26 9.93
CA ARG A 66 -2.04 11.00 8.75
C ARG A 66 -3.56 11.07 8.70
N LEU A 67 -4.26 10.08 9.25
CA LEU A 67 -5.72 10.05 9.35
C LEU A 67 -6.24 10.76 10.61
N GLY A 68 -5.35 11.38 11.41
CA GLY A 68 -5.72 12.12 12.61
C GLY A 68 -5.88 11.27 13.87
N PHE A 69 -5.51 9.97 13.83
CA PHE A 69 -5.53 9.13 15.02
C PHE A 69 -4.35 9.45 15.94
N ASP A 70 -4.64 9.55 17.23
CA ASP A 70 -3.64 9.69 18.29
C ASP A 70 -3.26 8.30 18.81
N MET A 71 -2.19 7.75 18.25
CA MET A 71 -1.76 6.39 18.57
C MET A 71 -1.35 6.20 20.04
N THR A 72 -1.01 7.28 20.74
CA THR A 72 -0.69 7.20 22.18
C THR A 72 -1.91 6.99 23.06
N LYS A 73 -3.10 7.31 22.54
CA LYS A 73 -4.39 7.05 23.21
C LYS A 73 -4.98 5.71 22.84
N GLU A 74 -4.61 5.17 21.69
CA GLU A 74 -5.19 3.91 21.16
C GLU A 74 -4.37 2.68 21.52
N LEU A 75 -3.06 2.85 21.71
CA LEU A 75 -2.10 1.77 21.95
C LEU A 75 -1.30 2.01 23.22
N SER A 76 -0.99 0.93 23.93
CA SER A 76 -0.04 0.94 25.03
C SER A 76 1.39 1.22 24.54
N PRO A 77 2.32 1.68 25.42
CA PRO A 77 3.72 1.87 25.06
C PRO A 77 4.41 0.60 24.51
N GLU A 78 3.98 -0.58 24.99
CA GLU A 78 4.51 -1.87 24.52
C GLU A 78 4.00 -2.18 23.10
N GLU A 79 2.74 -1.92 22.82
CA GLU A 79 2.17 -2.08 21.46
C GLU A 79 2.82 -1.11 20.48
N ILE A 80 3.08 0.14 20.88
CA ILE A 80 3.77 1.13 20.03
C ILE A 80 5.17 0.63 19.61
N LYS A 81 5.90 -0.03 20.50
CA LYS A 81 7.22 -0.62 20.19
C LYS A 81 7.14 -1.69 19.08
N ASN A 82 6.02 -2.42 18.99
CA ASN A 82 5.80 -3.41 17.94
C ASN A 82 5.60 -2.79 16.55
N PHE A 83 5.37 -1.46 16.47
CA PHE A 83 5.19 -0.72 15.23
C PHE A 83 6.42 0.13 14.88
N THR A 84 7.60 -0.28 15.34
CA THR A 84 8.87 0.37 14.96
C THR A 84 8.95 0.51 13.44
N PRO A 85 9.38 1.65 12.90
CA PRO A 85 9.54 1.81 11.47
C PRO A 85 10.51 0.77 10.89
N VAL A 86 10.13 0.22 9.72
CA VAL A 86 10.96 -0.73 8.97
C VAL A 86 11.46 -0.04 7.71
N GLU A 87 12.76 -0.12 7.49
CA GLU A 87 13.40 0.40 6.28
C GLU A 87 13.09 -0.50 5.08
N GLN A 88 12.70 0.11 3.96
CA GLN A 88 12.38 -0.59 2.72
C GLN A 88 12.90 0.21 1.52
N PRO A 89 13.46 -0.45 0.49
CA PRO A 89 13.83 0.23 -0.73
C PRO A 89 12.60 0.80 -1.43
N LEU A 90 12.70 2.03 -1.93
CA LEU A 90 11.63 2.70 -2.70
C LEU A 90 11.48 2.07 -4.09
N VAL A 91 12.55 1.61 -4.69
CA VAL A 91 12.54 0.86 -5.94
C VAL A 91 12.87 -0.60 -5.65
N ARG A 92 12.03 -1.50 -6.14
CA ARG A 92 12.22 -2.94 -6.01
C ARG A 92 12.32 -3.58 -7.39
N LYS A 93 13.13 -4.61 -7.48
CA LYS A 93 13.30 -5.40 -8.71
C LYS A 93 12.73 -6.80 -8.50
N ASN A 94 11.88 -7.23 -9.40
CA ASN A 94 11.40 -8.60 -9.39
C ASN A 94 12.46 -9.52 -9.99
N ASN A 95 12.95 -10.48 -9.22
CA ASN A 95 14.05 -11.36 -9.64
C ASN A 95 13.68 -12.30 -10.81
N LEU A 96 12.40 -12.64 -10.97
CA LEU A 96 11.93 -13.49 -12.06
C LEU A 96 11.79 -12.72 -13.37
N THR A 97 11.14 -11.56 -13.32
CA THR A 97 10.84 -10.76 -14.52
C THR A 97 11.89 -9.70 -14.81
N GLN A 98 12.81 -9.43 -13.87
CA GLN A 98 13.80 -8.34 -13.89
C GLN A 98 13.17 -6.94 -13.98
N ARG A 99 11.86 -6.82 -13.92
CA ARG A 99 11.14 -5.55 -14.01
C ARG A 99 11.18 -4.83 -12.66
N LYS A 100 11.38 -3.52 -12.69
CA LYS A 100 11.39 -2.66 -11.51
C LYS A 100 9.99 -2.13 -11.21
N THR A 101 9.77 -1.78 -9.94
CA THR A 101 8.52 -1.21 -9.43
C THR A 101 8.82 -0.15 -8.38
N ILE A 102 7.97 0.86 -8.27
CA ILE A 102 8.03 1.81 -7.16
C ILE A 102 7.25 1.20 -5.98
N PHE A 103 7.88 1.06 -4.83
CA PHE A 103 7.22 0.55 -3.64
C PHE A 103 6.64 1.69 -2.78
N LEU A 104 5.47 2.17 -3.18
CA LEU A 104 4.74 3.22 -2.49
C LEU A 104 3.65 2.64 -1.58
N SER A 105 3.47 3.26 -0.42
CA SER A 105 2.35 2.96 0.47
C SER A 105 2.02 4.15 1.37
N SER A 106 0.81 4.17 1.92
CA SER A 106 0.40 5.15 2.94
C SER A 106 1.18 5.02 4.27
N HIS A 107 1.95 3.94 4.44
CA HIS A 107 2.76 3.69 5.63
C HIS A 107 4.12 4.37 5.60
N ILE A 108 4.55 4.93 4.47
CA ILE A 108 5.79 5.70 4.39
C ILE A 108 5.65 6.97 5.24
N GLY A 109 6.58 7.14 6.17
CA GLY A 109 6.63 8.33 7.01
C GLY A 109 7.84 9.20 6.77
N LYS A 110 8.88 8.66 6.15
CA LYS A 110 10.14 9.36 5.95
C LYS A 110 10.99 8.69 4.88
N VAL A 111 11.72 9.48 4.10
CA VAL A 111 12.87 9.02 3.32
C VAL A 111 14.09 9.07 4.24
N LYS A 112 14.90 8.03 4.25
CA LYS A 112 16.11 7.95 5.07
C LYS A 112 17.01 9.17 4.81
N ASP A 113 17.57 9.72 5.87
CA ASP A 113 18.46 10.89 5.87
C ASP A 113 17.82 12.21 5.43
N TRP A 114 16.52 12.22 5.12
CA TRP A 114 15.79 13.44 4.82
C TRP A 114 15.02 13.94 6.05
N ILE A 115 14.72 15.24 6.10
CA ILE A 115 13.76 15.75 7.05
C ILE A 115 12.34 15.30 6.65
N ARG A 116 11.47 15.12 7.64
CA ARG A 116 10.14 14.56 7.41
C ARG A 116 9.26 15.40 6.46
N PRO A 117 9.20 16.73 6.56
CA PRO A 117 8.40 17.54 5.63
C PRO A 117 8.78 17.33 4.17
N ASP A 118 10.06 17.37 3.84
CA ASP A 118 10.56 17.19 2.47
C ASP A 118 10.29 15.77 1.97
N SER A 119 10.47 14.77 2.85
CA SER A 119 10.14 13.38 2.57
C SER A 119 8.68 13.23 2.17
N MET A 120 7.78 13.84 2.94
CA MET A 120 6.34 13.68 2.71
C MET A 120 5.88 14.39 1.45
N CYS A 121 6.38 15.62 1.16
CA CYS A 121 6.10 16.28 -0.10
C CYS A 121 6.53 15.40 -1.29
N PHE A 122 7.76 14.90 -1.27
CA PHE A 122 8.29 14.09 -2.35
C PHE A 122 7.52 12.76 -2.54
N ILE A 123 7.19 12.08 -1.45
CA ILE A 123 6.43 10.82 -1.51
C ILE A 123 4.99 11.07 -1.97
N ASP A 124 4.36 12.16 -1.55
CA ASP A 124 3.00 12.51 -1.97
C ASP A 124 2.97 12.85 -3.47
N ASP A 125 3.96 13.58 -4.00
CA ASP A 125 4.12 13.84 -5.44
C ASP A 125 4.27 12.53 -6.23
N LEU A 126 5.08 11.59 -5.74
CA LEU A 126 5.23 10.27 -6.38
C LEU A 126 3.93 9.45 -6.34
N ILE A 127 3.20 9.50 -5.22
CA ILE A 127 1.90 8.81 -5.11
C ILE A 127 0.89 9.42 -6.08
N GLU A 128 0.82 10.75 -6.17
CA GLU A 128 -0.07 11.43 -7.11
C GLU A 128 0.27 11.06 -8.55
N TYR A 129 1.55 11.08 -8.91
CA TYR A 129 2.02 10.65 -10.22
C TYR A 129 1.64 9.20 -10.51
N ALA A 130 1.97 8.27 -9.59
CA ALA A 130 1.78 6.82 -9.79
C ALA A 130 0.31 6.38 -9.75
N THR A 131 -0.59 7.25 -9.26
CA THR A 131 -2.04 6.98 -9.22
C THR A 131 -2.85 7.75 -10.27
N GLN A 132 -2.18 8.31 -11.28
CA GLN A 132 -2.85 8.91 -12.43
C GLN A 132 -3.72 7.89 -13.18
N THR A 133 -4.72 8.37 -13.89
CA THR A 133 -5.70 7.52 -14.59
C THR A 133 -5.04 6.52 -15.55
N LYS A 134 -3.94 6.90 -16.20
CA LYS A 134 -3.22 6.04 -17.15
C LYS A 134 -2.61 4.77 -16.54
N PHE A 135 -2.35 4.78 -15.21
CA PHE A 135 -1.81 3.62 -14.48
C PHE A 135 -2.89 2.89 -13.67
N LYS A 136 -4.13 3.37 -13.71
CA LYS A 136 -5.18 2.96 -12.79
C LYS A 136 -6.24 2.08 -13.46
N TYR A 137 -6.53 0.95 -12.83
CA TYR A 137 -7.69 0.11 -13.11
C TYR A 137 -8.72 0.27 -11.98
N VAL A 138 -10.00 0.43 -12.34
CA VAL A 138 -11.10 0.55 -11.38
C VAL A 138 -11.99 -0.68 -11.51
N HIS A 139 -11.99 -1.51 -10.47
CA HIS A 139 -12.89 -2.65 -10.41
C HIS A 139 -14.23 -2.26 -9.79
N LYS A 140 -15.31 -2.47 -10.54
CA LYS A 140 -16.68 -2.38 -10.07
C LYS A 140 -17.12 -3.78 -9.66
N TRP A 141 -17.36 -3.96 -8.36
CA TRP A 141 -17.67 -5.26 -7.81
C TRP A 141 -19.07 -5.77 -8.21
N SER A 142 -19.13 -7.04 -8.54
CA SER A 142 -20.35 -7.85 -8.60
C SER A 142 -20.30 -8.95 -7.54
N ASN A 143 -21.47 -9.46 -7.13
CA ASN A 143 -21.50 -10.60 -6.20
C ASN A 143 -20.81 -11.80 -6.87
N ASN A 144 -20.02 -12.53 -6.06
CA ASN A 144 -19.19 -13.67 -6.45
C ASN A 144 -17.92 -13.33 -7.27
N ASP A 145 -17.59 -12.04 -7.45
CA ASP A 145 -16.29 -11.68 -7.99
C ASP A 145 -15.16 -12.16 -7.08
N LEU A 146 -14.07 -12.61 -7.71
CA LEU A 146 -12.79 -12.87 -7.08
C LEU A 146 -11.70 -12.10 -7.80
N ILE A 147 -10.98 -11.26 -7.08
CA ILE A 147 -9.80 -10.58 -7.60
C ILE A 147 -8.56 -11.08 -6.88
N ILE A 148 -7.51 -11.28 -7.65
CA ILE A 148 -6.18 -11.63 -7.16
C ILE A 148 -5.20 -10.59 -7.69
N TRP A 149 -4.36 -10.03 -6.81
CA TRP A 149 -3.31 -9.10 -7.23
C TRP A 149 -2.00 -9.34 -6.50
N ASP A 150 -0.91 -9.00 -7.18
CA ASP A 150 0.43 -8.97 -6.58
C ASP A 150 0.60 -7.65 -5.80
N ASN A 151 0.60 -7.75 -4.48
CA ASN A 151 0.68 -6.61 -3.58
C ASN A 151 2.06 -5.91 -3.58
N ARG A 152 3.07 -6.55 -4.15
CA ARG A 152 4.42 -5.99 -4.26
C ARG A 152 4.55 -4.98 -5.39
N GLN A 153 3.65 -5.06 -6.38
CA GLN A 153 3.71 -4.32 -7.64
C GLN A 153 2.47 -3.45 -7.87
N THR A 154 1.54 -3.44 -6.91
CA THR A 154 0.24 -2.79 -7.07
C THR A 154 -0.13 -1.99 -5.83
N MET A 155 -0.42 -0.71 -6.00
CA MET A 155 -1.17 0.04 -4.98
C MET A 155 -2.66 -0.19 -5.17
N HIS A 156 -3.40 -0.24 -4.07
CA HIS A 156 -4.85 -0.39 -4.14
C HIS A 156 -5.55 0.44 -3.05
N ARG A 157 -6.78 0.86 -3.33
CA ARG A 157 -7.66 1.48 -2.33
C ARG A 157 -9.11 1.14 -2.58
N ALA A 158 -9.86 0.92 -1.51
CA ALA A 158 -11.31 0.87 -1.55
C ALA A 158 -11.88 2.29 -1.62
N ARG A 159 -12.88 2.48 -2.47
CA ARG A 159 -13.66 3.74 -2.51
C ARG A 159 -14.81 3.67 -1.51
N ALA A 160 -15.19 4.82 -1.01
CA ALA A 160 -16.30 4.94 -0.07
C ALA A 160 -17.62 4.40 -0.65
N PHE A 161 -18.47 3.89 0.21
CA PHE A 161 -19.87 3.53 -0.03
C PHE A 161 -20.67 3.93 1.21
N ASN A 162 -22.00 3.87 1.13
CA ASN A 162 -22.87 4.22 2.26
C ASN A 162 -23.02 3.01 3.18
N ASP A 163 -22.08 2.83 4.11
CA ASP A 163 -22.04 1.72 5.07
C ASP A 163 -23.14 1.76 6.13
N LEU A 164 -23.79 2.91 6.32
CA LEU A 164 -24.98 3.03 7.18
C LEU A 164 -26.26 2.45 6.55
N LYS A 165 -26.32 2.35 5.22
CA LYS A 165 -27.50 1.92 4.48
C LYS A 165 -27.31 0.64 3.67
N GLU A 166 -26.08 0.27 3.40
CA GLU A 166 -25.74 -0.86 2.54
C GLU A 166 -24.78 -1.82 3.25
N ASN A 167 -25.07 -3.10 3.14
CA ASN A 167 -24.17 -4.14 3.64
C ASN A 167 -23.18 -4.56 2.55
N ARG A 168 -21.91 -4.63 2.88
CA ARG A 168 -20.84 -5.11 2.02
C ARG A 168 -20.08 -6.24 2.74
N ASP A 169 -20.15 -7.46 2.21
CA ASP A 169 -19.40 -8.61 2.73
C ASP A 169 -18.31 -9.03 1.73
N MET A 170 -17.07 -8.85 2.14
CA MET A 170 -15.88 -9.19 1.37
C MET A 170 -15.00 -10.13 2.21
N ARG A 171 -14.46 -11.17 1.57
CA ARG A 171 -13.54 -12.11 2.21
C ARG A 171 -12.15 -11.96 1.61
N ARG A 172 -11.17 -11.71 2.49
CA ARG A 172 -9.77 -11.53 2.11
C ARG A 172 -8.95 -12.73 2.56
N THR A 173 -8.09 -13.20 1.67
CA THR A 173 -7.02 -14.14 1.96
C THR A 173 -5.72 -13.56 1.44
N THR A 174 -4.62 -13.82 2.14
CA THR A 174 -3.30 -13.35 1.75
C THR A 174 -2.33 -14.51 1.69
N VAL A 175 -1.50 -14.52 0.66
CA VAL A 175 -0.38 -15.44 0.51
C VAL A 175 0.88 -14.69 0.90
N LEU A 176 1.64 -15.25 1.83
CA LEU A 176 2.96 -14.72 2.20
C LEU A 176 3.97 -15.11 1.13
N GLY A 177 4.84 -14.18 0.76
CA GLY A 177 5.96 -14.45 -0.13
C GLY A 177 7.21 -14.81 0.67
N GLU A 178 8.15 -15.49 0.02
CA GLU A 178 9.50 -15.67 0.54
C GLU A 178 10.30 -14.38 0.33
N GLU A 179 11.15 -14.00 1.29
CA GLU A 179 11.95 -12.76 1.26
C GLU A 179 12.91 -12.67 0.05
N GLN A 180 13.28 -13.80 -0.53
CA GLN A 180 14.31 -13.89 -1.58
C GLN A 180 13.85 -13.42 -2.97
N LEU A 181 12.59 -13.08 -3.18
CA LEU A 181 12.08 -12.72 -4.51
C LEU A 181 12.15 -11.23 -4.85
N ILE A 182 12.63 -10.38 -3.93
CA ILE A 182 12.75 -8.93 -4.16
C ILE A 182 14.03 -8.44 -3.49
N GLN A 183 14.99 -7.99 -4.30
CA GLN A 183 16.16 -7.20 -3.90
C GLN A 183 15.93 -5.74 -4.27
#